data_94417fbfb031a8dc78efa44698a9d007
#
_entry.id   94417fbfb031a8dc78efa44698a9d007
#
_cell.length_a   1.000
_cell.length_b   1.000
_cell.length_c   1.000
_cell.angle_alpha   90.00
_cell.angle_beta   90.00
_cell.angle_gamma   90.00
#
_symmetry.space_group_name_H-M   'P 1'
#
loop_
_entity.id
_entity.type
_entity.pdbx_description
1 polymer ?
#
loop_
_entity_poly.entity_id
_entity_poly.type
_entity_poly.pdbx_seq_one_letter_code
_entity_poly.pdbx_strand_id
1 'polypeptide(L)'
;MTAALFVVSEEGYWAEECIKPLTTLESAGVDVTIATPSGSPPVVDERSLDPEAAGGEAAAAEFREIDAEHPKLNDPEPIATVEATAYDAVVFPGGHGTVWDVNQDRHARQLLLETVAGDDGVALVVCHAVGILAFTREADGTPLVADRAVTGFPNAWEEGIVDEHDRMDDGRKLPYWVEDEVVLAGADWDAELDADTSVTVDGDLITARGPESSTAAAATLLDAL
;
A
#
# COMPACT_ATOMS: atom_id res chain seq x y z
N MET A 1 8.74 -11.80 -19.01
CA MET A 1 7.43 -11.08 -18.96
C MET A 1 7.44 -10.43 -17.61
N THR A 2 7.22 -9.14 -17.57
CA THR A 2 7.24 -8.40 -16.30
C THR A 2 6.04 -8.82 -15.43
N ALA A 3 6.30 -9.13 -14.16
CA ALA A 3 5.30 -9.61 -13.23
C ALA A 3 5.28 -8.76 -11.96
N ALA A 4 4.08 -8.48 -11.45
CA ALA A 4 3.89 -7.72 -10.22
C ALA A 4 2.96 -8.45 -9.25
N LEU A 5 3.31 -8.41 -7.96
CA LEU A 5 2.50 -8.92 -6.88
C LEU A 5 1.84 -7.76 -6.13
N PHE A 6 0.53 -7.82 -5.93
CA PHE A 6 -0.21 -6.92 -5.04
C PHE A 6 -0.52 -7.64 -3.73
N VAL A 7 -0.15 -7.05 -2.62
CA VAL A 7 -0.46 -7.53 -1.28
C VAL A 7 -1.57 -6.66 -0.70
N VAL A 8 -2.80 -7.19 -0.70
CA VAL A 8 -4.01 -6.41 -0.41
C VAL A 8 -4.63 -6.83 0.92
N SER A 9 -5.11 -5.85 1.69
CA SER A 9 -5.71 -6.05 3.01
C SER A 9 -7.07 -6.74 2.93
N GLU A 10 -7.33 -7.67 3.86
CA GLU A 10 -8.64 -8.29 4.11
C GLU A 10 -9.48 -7.48 5.11
N GLU A 11 -8.90 -6.43 5.74
CA GLU A 11 -9.53 -5.60 6.79
C GLU A 11 -9.95 -4.21 6.31
N GLY A 12 -9.65 -3.85 5.04
CA GLY A 12 -10.05 -2.59 4.42
C GLY A 12 -8.96 -1.95 3.57
N TYR A 13 -8.92 -2.25 2.27
CA TYR A 13 -8.04 -1.54 1.34
C TYR A 13 -8.72 -0.31 0.75
N TRP A 14 -7.95 0.73 0.43
CA TRP A 14 -8.47 1.92 -0.24
C TRP A 14 -8.57 1.70 -1.75
N ALA A 15 -9.75 1.85 -2.33
CA ALA A 15 -10.05 1.47 -3.71
C ALA A 15 -9.09 2.13 -4.72
N GLU A 16 -8.90 3.45 -4.67
CA GLU A 16 -8.06 4.17 -5.62
C GLU A 16 -6.60 3.71 -5.55
N GLU A 17 -6.08 3.44 -4.35
CA GLU A 17 -4.68 3.04 -4.13
C GLU A 17 -4.36 1.63 -4.64
N CYS A 18 -5.36 0.77 -4.74
CA CYS A 18 -5.24 -0.56 -5.33
C CYS A 18 -5.56 -0.54 -6.83
N ILE A 19 -6.72 0.00 -7.20
CA ILE A 19 -7.27 -0.14 -8.55
C ILE A 19 -6.49 0.68 -9.59
N LYS A 20 -6.02 1.89 -9.24
CA LYS A 20 -5.22 2.71 -10.19
C LYS A 20 -3.90 2.03 -10.57
N PRO A 21 -3.05 1.59 -9.62
CA PRO A 21 -1.85 0.84 -9.97
C PRO A 21 -2.17 -0.48 -10.68
N LEU A 22 -3.17 -1.23 -10.24
CA LEU A 22 -3.58 -2.50 -10.85
C LEU A 22 -3.91 -2.34 -12.33
N THR A 23 -4.84 -1.44 -12.64
CA THR A 23 -5.29 -1.20 -14.03
C THR A 23 -4.20 -0.57 -14.90
N THR A 24 -3.33 0.27 -14.32
CA THR A 24 -2.18 0.86 -15.01
C THR A 24 -1.19 -0.21 -15.45
N LEU A 25 -0.79 -1.09 -14.54
CA LEU A 25 0.17 -2.16 -14.82
C LEU A 25 -0.40 -3.19 -15.80
N GLU A 26 -1.65 -3.62 -15.61
CA GLU A 26 -2.29 -4.57 -16.55
C GLU A 26 -2.45 -3.97 -17.95
N SER A 27 -2.79 -2.68 -18.07
CA SER A 27 -2.87 -1.98 -19.35
C SER A 27 -1.52 -1.87 -20.05
N ALA A 28 -0.42 -1.88 -19.30
CA ALA A 28 0.94 -1.91 -19.84
C ALA A 28 1.43 -3.33 -20.16
N GLY A 29 0.62 -4.37 -19.90
CA GLY A 29 0.95 -5.75 -20.17
C GLY A 29 1.79 -6.45 -19.10
N VAL A 30 1.82 -5.90 -17.88
CA VAL A 30 2.42 -6.54 -16.71
C VAL A 30 1.48 -7.66 -16.23
N ASP A 31 2.04 -8.83 -15.94
CA ASP A 31 1.27 -9.92 -15.36
C ASP A 31 1.13 -9.69 -13.84
N VAL A 32 -0.09 -9.46 -13.38
CA VAL A 32 -0.37 -9.15 -11.98
C VAL A 32 -0.87 -10.39 -11.25
N THR A 33 -0.37 -10.62 -10.05
CA THR A 33 -0.94 -11.54 -9.06
C THR A 33 -1.43 -10.73 -7.87
N ILE A 34 -2.55 -11.14 -7.27
CA ILE A 34 -3.03 -10.57 -6.01
C ILE A 34 -2.88 -11.62 -4.92
N ALA A 35 -2.32 -11.20 -3.79
CA ALA A 35 -2.25 -12.01 -2.57
C ALA A 35 -2.84 -11.24 -1.40
N THR A 36 -3.43 -11.98 -0.47
CA THR A 36 -3.99 -11.46 0.77
C THR A 36 -3.49 -12.29 1.95
N PRO A 37 -3.57 -11.81 3.18
CA PRO A 37 -3.06 -12.54 4.35
C PRO A 37 -3.50 -14.00 4.42
N SER A 38 -4.78 -14.32 4.15
CA SER A 38 -5.30 -15.68 4.22
C SER A 38 -5.60 -16.33 2.86
N GLY A 39 -5.60 -15.57 1.77
CA GLY A 39 -6.10 -15.99 0.47
C GLY A 39 -7.63 -15.81 0.32
N SER A 40 -8.27 -15.09 1.25
CA SER A 40 -9.66 -14.66 1.09
C SER A 40 -9.72 -13.40 0.23
N PRO A 41 -10.81 -13.15 -0.51
CA PRO A 41 -10.99 -11.90 -1.22
C PRO A 41 -10.74 -10.69 -0.30
N PRO A 42 -10.00 -9.67 -0.76
CA PRO A 42 -9.77 -8.47 0.04
C PRO A 42 -11.08 -7.72 0.27
N VAL A 43 -11.11 -6.91 1.32
CA VAL A 43 -12.28 -6.09 1.66
C VAL A 43 -11.99 -4.64 1.31
N VAL A 44 -12.81 -4.03 0.48
CA VAL A 44 -12.69 -2.60 0.17
C VAL A 44 -13.16 -1.76 1.35
N ASP A 45 -12.47 -0.65 1.63
CA ASP A 45 -12.98 0.35 2.55
C ASP A 45 -14.11 1.14 1.86
N GLU A 46 -15.34 0.96 2.34
CA GLU A 46 -16.54 1.58 1.75
C GLU A 46 -16.44 3.13 1.64
N ARG A 47 -15.65 3.77 2.50
CA ARG A 47 -15.42 5.22 2.43
C ARG A 47 -14.69 5.62 1.14
N SER A 48 -13.84 4.75 0.61
CA SER A 48 -13.12 4.97 -0.64
C SER A 48 -14.02 4.90 -1.88
N LEU A 49 -15.22 4.34 -1.73
CA LEU A 49 -16.23 4.25 -2.77
C LEU A 49 -17.25 5.42 -2.72
N ASP A 50 -17.12 6.33 -1.75
CA ASP A 50 -17.91 7.56 -1.75
C ASP A 50 -17.47 8.45 -2.92
N PRO A 51 -18.42 9.03 -3.70
CA PRO A 51 -18.09 9.88 -4.83
C PRO A 51 -17.18 11.08 -4.51
N GLU A 52 -17.28 11.63 -3.30
CA GLU A 52 -16.42 12.74 -2.87
C GLU A 52 -14.97 12.25 -2.69
N ALA A 53 -14.78 11.08 -2.06
CA ALA A 53 -13.48 10.46 -1.86
C ALA A 53 -12.87 9.91 -3.16
N ALA A 54 -13.70 9.30 -4.01
CA ALA A 54 -13.28 8.68 -5.27
C ALA A 54 -12.96 9.70 -6.39
N GLY A 55 -13.26 10.99 -6.19
CA GLY A 55 -13.08 12.02 -7.24
C GLY A 55 -14.26 12.15 -8.21
N GLY A 56 -15.45 11.62 -7.86
CA GLY A 56 -16.70 11.78 -8.58
C GLY A 56 -17.49 10.46 -8.76
N GLU A 57 -18.77 10.59 -9.12
CA GLU A 57 -19.69 9.48 -9.32
C GLU A 57 -19.18 8.42 -10.32
N ALA A 58 -18.52 8.87 -11.41
CA ALA A 58 -18.01 7.98 -12.44
C ALA A 58 -16.85 7.11 -11.93
N ALA A 59 -15.92 7.70 -11.18
CA ALA A 59 -14.79 6.98 -10.59
C ALA A 59 -15.28 6.02 -9.49
N ALA A 60 -16.20 6.46 -8.64
CA ALA A 60 -16.81 5.61 -7.61
C ALA A 60 -17.53 4.39 -8.22
N ALA A 61 -18.23 4.59 -9.34
CA ALA A 61 -18.90 3.49 -10.06
C ALA A 61 -17.89 2.52 -10.68
N GLU A 62 -16.81 3.03 -11.29
CA GLU A 62 -15.72 2.22 -11.84
C GLU A 62 -15.04 1.39 -10.76
N PHE A 63 -14.72 1.99 -9.60
CA PHE A 63 -14.08 1.28 -8.50
C PHE A 63 -14.96 0.15 -7.96
N ARG A 64 -16.29 0.40 -7.79
CA ARG A 64 -17.24 -0.65 -7.39
C ARG A 64 -17.33 -1.79 -8.40
N GLU A 65 -17.32 -1.48 -9.70
CA GLU A 65 -17.36 -2.49 -10.76
C GLU A 65 -16.08 -3.35 -10.73
N ILE A 66 -14.91 -2.72 -10.62
CA ILE A 66 -13.63 -3.44 -10.59
C ILE A 66 -13.52 -4.27 -9.31
N ASP A 67 -13.83 -3.72 -8.13
CA ASP A 67 -13.82 -4.46 -6.87
C ASP A 67 -14.71 -5.71 -6.95
N ALA A 68 -15.92 -5.56 -7.48
CA ALA A 68 -16.88 -6.66 -7.55
C ALA A 68 -16.56 -7.72 -8.63
N GLU A 69 -15.99 -7.32 -9.76
CA GLU A 69 -15.91 -8.17 -10.95
C GLU A 69 -14.49 -8.58 -11.35
N HIS A 70 -13.45 -7.94 -10.80
CA HIS A 70 -12.07 -8.25 -11.18
C HIS A 70 -11.67 -9.65 -10.71
N PRO A 71 -11.32 -10.58 -11.63
CA PRO A 71 -11.14 -11.99 -11.30
C PRO A 71 -10.03 -12.23 -10.27
N LYS A 72 -8.94 -11.45 -10.33
CA LYS A 72 -7.79 -11.61 -9.42
C LYS A 72 -8.08 -11.08 -8.00
N LEU A 73 -8.95 -10.08 -7.85
CA LEU A 73 -9.44 -9.63 -6.53
C LEU A 73 -10.37 -10.67 -5.91
N ASN A 74 -11.11 -11.41 -6.73
CA ASN A 74 -12.04 -12.43 -6.27
C ASN A 74 -11.41 -13.81 -6.01
N ASP A 75 -10.19 -14.06 -6.49
CA ASP A 75 -9.46 -15.33 -6.31
C ASP A 75 -7.98 -15.07 -6.00
N PRO A 76 -7.67 -14.39 -4.87
CA PRO A 76 -6.31 -14.09 -4.48
C PRO A 76 -5.57 -15.30 -3.94
N GLU A 77 -4.24 -15.26 -3.97
CA GLU A 77 -3.40 -16.27 -3.34
C GLU A 77 -3.15 -15.96 -1.85
N PRO A 78 -3.00 -16.99 -0.99
CA PRO A 78 -2.49 -16.75 0.35
C PRO A 78 -1.05 -16.21 0.29
N ILE A 79 -0.76 -15.11 0.97
CA ILE A 79 0.56 -14.48 0.97
C ILE A 79 1.69 -15.43 1.37
N ALA A 80 1.39 -16.42 2.20
CA ALA A 80 2.37 -17.43 2.65
C ALA A 80 2.81 -18.40 1.54
N THR A 81 2.17 -18.38 0.37
CA THR A 81 2.45 -19.29 -0.76
C THR A 81 3.20 -18.61 -1.91
N VAL A 82 3.36 -17.29 -1.87
CA VAL A 82 4.07 -16.53 -2.90
C VAL A 82 5.52 -16.26 -2.51
N GLU A 83 6.39 -16.14 -3.49
CA GLU A 83 7.82 -15.88 -3.31
C GLU A 83 8.20 -14.57 -4.04
N ALA A 84 8.91 -13.66 -3.39
CA ALA A 84 9.30 -12.36 -3.95
C ALA A 84 10.06 -12.50 -5.28
N THR A 85 10.92 -13.50 -5.40
CA THR A 85 11.76 -13.77 -6.60
C THR A 85 10.97 -14.12 -7.86
N ALA A 86 9.66 -14.32 -7.75
CA ALA A 86 8.78 -14.57 -8.90
C ALA A 86 8.27 -13.26 -9.55
N TYR A 87 8.53 -12.11 -8.94
CA TYR A 87 7.98 -10.83 -9.34
C TYR A 87 9.08 -9.76 -9.49
N ASP A 88 8.92 -8.89 -10.48
CA ASP A 88 9.77 -7.73 -10.70
C ASP A 88 9.32 -6.55 -9.81
N ALA A 89 8.05 -6.55 -9.35
CA ALA A 89 7.54 -5.58 -8.40
C ALA A 89 6.64 -6.19 -7.34
N VAL A 90 6.64 -5.59 -6.14
CA VAL A 90 5.64 -5.85 -5.10
C VAL A 90 4.94 -4.54 -4.71
N VAL A 91 3.61 -4.54 -4.75
CA VAL A 91 2.77 -3.37 -4.48
C VAL A 91 1.96 -3.62 -3.20
N PHE A 92 2.03 -2.68 -2.28
CA PHE A 92 1.25 -2.66 -1.04
C PHE A 92 0.29 -1.46 -1.09
N PRO A 93 -0.94 -1.65 -1.60
CA PRO A 93 -1.97 -0.62 -1.52
C PRO A 93 -2.30 -0.33 -0.07
N GLY A 94 -2.64 0.91 0.24
CA GLY A 94 -3.00 1.29 1.59
C GLY A 94 -4.49 1.09 1.90
N GLY A 95 -4.98 1.95 2.75
CA GLY A 95 -6.24 1.83 3.47
C GLY A 95 -5.96 1.49 4.93
N HIS A 96 -6.85 1.93 5.82
CA HIS A 96 -6.68 1.71 7.25
C HIS A 96 -6.58 0.23 7.63
N GLY A 97 -7.22 -0.68 6.86
CA GLY A 97 -7.16 -2.13 7.09
C GLY A 97 -5.75 -2.68 7.24
N THR A 98 -4.79 -2.12 6.49
CA THR A 98 -3.40 -2.56 6.49
C THR A 98 -2.73 -2.50 7.87
N VAL A 99 -3.16 -1.59 8.76
CA VAL A 99 -2.57 -1.47 10.11
C VAL A 99 -2.96 -2.65 11.02
N TRP A 100 -4.05 -3.37 10.71
CA TRP A 100 -4.49 -4.53 11.49
C TRP A 100 -4.03 -5.87 10.92
N ASP A 101 -3.77 -5.96 9.61
CA ASP A 101 -3.38 -7.20 8.94
C ASP A 101 -2.02 -7.12 8.24
N VAL A 102 -1.92 -6.51 7.05
CA VAL A 102 -0.75 -6.56 6.17
C VAL A 102 0.53 -6.09 6.85
N ASN A 103 0.48 -4.94 7.57
CA ASN A 103 1.68 -4.37 8.21
C ASN A 103 2.20 -5.27 9.35
N GLN A 104 1.32 -6.11 9.95
CA GLN A 104 1.65 -7.04 11.01
C GLN A 104 2.01 -8.43 10.48
N ASP A 105 1.70 -8.75 9.22
CA ASP A 105 1.96 -10.06 8.65
C ASP A 105 3.45 -10.28 8.40
N ARG A 106 3.98 -11.41 8.90
CA ARG A 106 5.41 -11.73 8.75
C ARG A 106 5.82 -12.04 7.32
N HIS A 107 4.89 -12.60 6.52
CA HIS A 107 5.18 -12.98 5.12
C HIS A 107 5.14 -11.73 4.24
N ALA A 108 4.23 -10.77 4.51
CA ALA A 108 4.23 -9.45 3.87
C ALA A 108 5.56 -8.72 4.09
N ARG A 109 6.04 -8.70 5.34
CA ARG A 109 7.34 -8.10 5.67
C ARG A 109 8.52 -8.83 5.04
N GLN A 110 8.44 -10.16 4.94
CA GLN A 110 9.46 -10.94 4.27
C GLN A 110 9.51 -10.65 2.77
N LEU A 111 8.35 -10.60 2.10
CA LEU A 111 8.24 -10.22 0.68
C LEU A 111 8.82 -8.84 0.42
N LEU A 112 8.44 -7.85 1.24
CA LEU A 112 8.98 -6.50 1.14
C LEU A 112 10.51 -6.47 1.28
N LEU A 113 11.03 -7.13 2.32
CA LEU A 113 12.47 -7.19 2.58
C LEU A 113 13.23 -7.85 1.43
N GLU A 114 12.75 -8.99 0.93
CA GLU A 114 13.37 -9.71 -0.18
C GLU A 114 13.34 -8.92 -1.48
N THR A 115 12.27 -8.17 -1.74
CA THR A 115 12.14 -7.30 -2.91
C THR A 115 13.14 -6.14 -2.84
N VAL A 116 13.20 -5.41 -1.72
CA VAL A 116 14.06 -4.23 -1.55
C VAL A 116 15.54 -4.60 -1.36
N ALA A 117 15.83 -5.80 -0.82
CA ALA A 117 17.20 -6.31 -0.69
C ALA A 117 17.69 -7.06 -1.95
N GLY A 118 16.81 -7.33 -2.91
CA GLY A 118 17.12 -7.97 -4.18
C GLY A 118 17.84 -7.01 -5.14
N ASP A 119 18.46 -7.58 -6.19
CA ASP A 119 19.19 -6.77 -7.18
C ASP A 119 18.27 -6.18 -8.27
N ASP A 120 17.05 -6.71 -8.44
CA ASP A 120 16.20 -6.39 -9.60
C ASP A 120 14.71 -6.14 -9.22
N GLY A 121 14.35 -6.10 -7.93
CA GLY A 121 12.95 -5.92 -7.49
C GLY A 121 12.64 -4.48 -7.06
N VAL A 122 11.41 -4.01 -7.30
CA VAL A 122 10.91 -2.70 -6.88
C VAL A 122 9.69 -2.84 -5.98
N ALA A 123 9.67 -2.14 -4.84
CA ALA A 123 8.50 -2.10 -3.97
C ALA A 123 7.78 -0.75 -4.07
N LEU A 124 6.45 -0.79 -4.27
CA LEU A 124 5.57 0.37 -4.11
C LEU A 124 4.72 0.20 -2.86
N VAL A 125 4.81 1.15 -1.94
CA VAL A 125 4.08 1.13 -0.67
C VAL A 125 3.29 2.44 -0.51
N VAL A 126 1.98 2.37 -0.30
CA VAL A 126 1.10 3.54 -0.36
C VAL A 126 0.40 3.77 0.99
N CYS A 127 0.28 5.04 1.40
CA CYS A 127 -0.63 5.47 2.47
C CYS A 127 -0.34 4.75 3.81
N HIS A 128 -1.35 4.10 4.41
CA HIS A 128 -1.21 3.37 5.66
C HIS A 128 -0.36 2.09 5.54
N ALA A 129 -0.22 1.51 4.34
CA ALA A 129 0.68 0.39 4.14
C ALA A 129 2.16 0.75 4.41
N VAL A 130 2.53 2.05 4.33
CA VAL A 130 3.89 2.53 4.64
C VAL A 130 4.33 2.15 6.07
N GLY A 131 3.38 1.94 6.97
CA GLY A 131 3.67 1.43 8.32
C GLY A 131 4.42 0.08 8.34
N ILE A 132 4.30 -0.76 7.31
CA ILE A 132 5.03 -2.03 7.21
C ILE A 132 6.54 -1.84 7.28
N LEU A 133 7.04 -0.71 6.76
CA LEU A 133 8.47 -0.35 6.74
C LEU A 133 9.06 -0.24 8.15
N ALA A 134 8.28 0.33 9.08
CA ALA A 134 8.68 0.50 10.48
C ALA A 134 8.86 -0.85 11.21
N PHE A 135 8.12 -1.88 10.79
CA PHE A 135 8.12 -3.21 11.43
C PHE A 135 9.00 -4.23 10.70
N THR A 136 9.45 -3.93 9.49
CA THR A 136 10.37 -4.76 8.73
C THR A 136 11.81 -4.53 9.20
N ARG A 137 12.56 -5.60 9.39
CA ARG A 137 13.94 -5.55 9.89
C ARG A 137 14.89 -6.25 8.92
N GLU A 138 16.04 -5.64 8.71
CA GLU A 138 17.17 -6.27 8.06
C GLU A 138 17.79 -7.37 8.93
N ALA A 139 18.71 -8.14 8.38
CA ALA A 139 19.32 -9.28 9.07
C ALA A 139 20.08 -8.89 10.36
N ASP A 140 20.59 -7.66 10.45
CA ASP A 140 21.27 -7.13 11.63
C ASP A 140 20.32 -6.52 12.67
N GLY A 141 18.99 -6.47 12.38
CA GLY A 141 17.95 -5.93 13.23
C GLY A 141 17.63 -4.46 12.99
N THR A 142 18.32 -3.80 12.05
CA THR A 142 18.04 -2.41 11.66
C THR A 142 16.65 -2.33 11.01
N PRO A 143 15.81 -1.30 11.31
CA PRO A 143 14.58 -1.09 10.57
C PRO A 143 14.88 -0.86 9.08
N LEU A 144 14.09 -1.48 8.19
CA LEU A 144 14.25 -1.33 6.74
C LEU A 144 14.18 0.13 6.29
N VAL A 145 13.42 0.95 7.02
CA VAL A 145 13.19 2.36 6.71
C VAL A 145 14.27 3.30 7.26
N ALA A 146 15.19 2.82 8.11
CA ALA A 146 16.20 3.66 8.73
C ALA A 146 17.08 4.37 7.68
N ASP A 147 17.20 5.69 7.80
CA ASP A 147 17.94 6.58 6.90
C ASP A 147 17.43 6.63 5.45
N ARG A 148 16.21 6.09 5.17
CA ARG A 148 15.57 6.19 3.86
C ARG A 148 14.61 7.37 3.79
N ALA A 149 14.55 8.03 2.63
CA ALA A 149 13.55 9.04 2.33
C ALA A 149 12.22 8.35 1.99
N VAL A 150 11.15 8.73 2.71
CA VAL A 150 9.82 8.14 2.50
C VAL A 150 8.70 9.15 2.72
N THR A 151 7.57 8.90 2.08
CA THR A 151 6.29 9.56 2.34
C THR A 151 5.22 8.51 2.66
N GLY A 152 4.11 8.93 3.23
CA GLY A 152 2.97 8.07 3.56
C GLY A 152 1.84 8.87 4.19
N PHE A 153 0.86 8.21 4.78
CA PHE A 153 -0.29 8.90 5.36
C PHE A 153 0.10 9.72 6.59
N PRO A 154 -0.10 11.06 6.57
CA PRO A 154 0.42 11.94 7.61
C PRO A 154 -0.52 12.05 8.81
N ASN A 155 0.06 12.25 10.00
CA ASN A 155 -0.69 12.52 11.23
C ASN A 155 -1.65 13.70 11.10
N ALA A 156 -1.27 14.74 10.35
CA ALA A 156 -2.10 15.91 10.13
C ALA A 156 -3.46 15.59 9.46
N TRP A 157 -3.51 14.52 8.68
CA TRP A 157 -4.77 14.03 8.09
C TRP A 157 -5.46 13.01 8.98
N GLU A 158 -4.70 12.17 9.68
CA GLU A 158 -5.23 11.19 10.62
C GLU A 158 -6.05 11.84 11.76
N GLU A 159 -5.59 12.99 12.27
CA GLU A 159 -6.30 13.80 13.27
C GLU A 159 -7.73 14.17 12.87
N GLY A 160 -8.02 14.23 11.57
CA GLY A 160 -9.36 14.50 11.03
C GLY A 160 -10.25 13.26 10.90
N ILE A 161 -9.69 12.06 11.07
CA ILE A 161 -10.36 10.78 10.83
C ILE A 161 -10.70 10.07 12.15
N VAL A 162 -9.83 10.17 13.15
CA VAL A 162 -10.00 9.49 14.43
C VAL A 162 -10.53 10.44 15.54
N ASP A 163 -11.15 9.87 16.57
CA ASP A 163 -11.56 10.60 17.76
C ASP A 163 -10.38 10.80 18.74
N GLU A 164 -10.66 11.47 19.88
CA GLU A 164 -9.69 11.74 20.97
C GLU A 164 -9.10 10.47 21.63
N HIS A 165 -9.55 9.30 21.24
CA HIS A 165 -9.10 7.99 21.74
C HIS A 165 -8.51 7.11 20.63
N ASP A 166 -8.14 7.71 19.48
CA ASP A 166 -7.66 7.05 18.27
C ASP A 166 -8.67 6.05 17.67
N ARG A 167 -9.98 6.32 17.81
CA ARG A 167 -11.03 5.46 17.26
C ARG A 167 -11.58 6.02 15.96
N MET A 168 -11.70 5.15 15.00
CA MET A 168 -12.41 5.42 13.76
C MET A 168 -13.93 5.38 13.96
N ASP A 169 -14.69 5.85 12.97
CA ASP A 169 -16.16 5.91 13.01
C ASP A 169 -16.81 4.53 13.20
N ASP A 170 -16.15 3.46 12.77
CA ASP A 170 -16.58 2.07 13.00
C ASP A 170 -16.28 1.56 14.43
N GLY A 171 -15.64 2.40 15.25
CA GLY A 171 -15.28 2.13 16.65
C GLY A 171 -13.98 1.33 16.82
N ARG A 172 -13.30 0.91 15.75
CA ARG A 172 -12.00 0.29 15.85
C ARG A 172 -10.96 1.32 16.28
N LYS A 173 -10.11 0.93 17.21
CA LYS A 173 -8.98 1.77 17.63
C LYS A 173 -7.78 1.50 16.74
N LEU A 174 -7.13 2.57 16.22
CA LEU A 174 -5.86 2.42 15.54
C LEU A 174 -4.81 1.86 16.51
N PRO A 175 -4.08 0.81 16.13
CA PRO A 175 -3.03 0.25 16.99
C PRO A 175 -1.81 1.16 17.08
N TYR A 176 -1.58 2.00 16.09
CA TYR A 176 -0.50 2.97 15.98
C TYR A 176 -0.82 3.99 14.87
N TRP A 177 -0.09 5.10 14.85
CA TRP A 177 -0.09 6.08 13.78
C TRP A 177 1.11 5.84 12.86
N VAL A 178 0.89 5.81 11.56
CA VAL A 178 1.91 5.39 10.58
C VAL A 178 3.12 6.30 10.59
N GLU A 179 2.92 7.62 10.52
CA GLU A 179 4.01 8.60 10.57
C GLU A 179 4.86 8.44 11.83
N ASP A 180 4.23 8.30 13.00
CA ASP A 180 4.94 8.14 14.28
C ASP A 180 5.88 6.93 14.28
N GLU A 181 5.37 5.76 13.83
CA GLU A 181 6.17 4.53 13.82
C GLU A 181 7.31 4.59 12.79
N VAL A 182 7.04 5.16 11.62
CA VAL A 182 8.03 5.28 10.55
C VAL A 182 9.14 6.27 10.94
N VAL A 183 8.79 7.41 11.50
CA VAL A 183 9.75 8.39 12.04
C VAL A 183 10.54 7.80 13.21
N LEU A 184 9.87 7.11 14.13
CA LEU A 184 10.53 6.43 15.26
C LEU A 184 11.51 5.35 14.79
N ALA A 185 11.23 4.69 13.69
CA ALA A 185 12.09 3.69 13.06
C ALA A 185 13.29 4.32 12.32
N GLY A 186 13.38 5.65 12.22
CA GLY A 186 14.54 6.37 11.70
C GLY A 186 14.44 6.82 10.25
N ALA A 187 13.23 6.88 9.68
CA ALA A 187 13.02 7.39 8.34
C ALA A 187 13.29 8.90 8.21
N ASP A 188 13.74 9.32 7.03
CA ASP A 188 13.67 10.72 6.58
C ASP A 188 12.28 10.96 5.96
N TRP A 189 11.35 11.39 6.82
CA TRP A 189 9.94 11.53 6.49
C TRP A 189 9.60 12.91 5.93
N ASP A 190 8.94 12.94 4.77
CA ASP A 190 8.32 14.15 4.23
C ASP A 190 6.96 13.83 3.57
N ALA A 191 5.88 14.25 4.19
CA ALA A 191 4.54 14.10 3.64
C ALA A 191 4.20 15.13 2.54
N GLU A 192 5.04 16.16 2.34
CA GLU A 192 4.83 17.20 1.33
C GLU A 192 3.38 17.76 1.33
N LEU A 193 2.91 18.18 2.52
CA LEU A 193 1.49 18.54 2.74
C LEU A 193 0.96 19.64 1.80
N ASP A 194 1.85 20.49 1.28
CA ASP A 194 1.51 21.59 0.36
C ASP A 194 1.48 21.14 -1.12
N ALA A 195 1.89 19.91 -1.43
CA ALA A 195 1.90 19.37 -2.79
C ALA A 195 0.57 18.67 -3.13
N ASP A 196 0.15 18.77 -4.40
CA ASP A 196 -1.05 18.07 -4.90
C ASP A 196 -0.88 16.52 -4.82
N THR A 197 0.34 16.04 -5.05
CA THR A 197 0.72 14.63 -4.93
C THR A 197 2.08 14.51 -4.25
N SER A 198 2.34 13.41 -3.54
CA SER A 198 3.64 13.10 -2.97
C SER A 198 4.02 11.64 -3.26
N VAL A 199 5.11 11.46 -4.00
CA VAL A 199 5.72 10.17 -4.31
C VAL A 199 7.22 10.31 -4.10
N THR A 200 7.77 9.47 -3.23
CA THR A 200 9.20 9.45 -2.92
C THR A 200 9.83 8.17 -3.45
N VAL A 201 11.01 8.29 -4.06
CA VAL A 201 11.81 7.17 -4.56
C VAL A 201 13.15 7.15 -3.84
N ASP A 202 13.44 6.04 -3.18
CA ASP A 202 14.72 5.80 -2.51
C ASP A 202 15.25 4.41 -2.93
N GLY A 203 16.07 4.39 -3.97
CA GLY A 203 16.53 3.15 -4.59
C GLY A 203 15.36 2.35 -5.15
N ASP A 204 15.19 1.13 -4.66
CA ASP A 204 14.16 0.19 -5.08
C ASP A 204 12.85 0.31 -4.29
N LEU A 205 12.77 1.31 -3.40
CA LEU A 205 11.58 1.62 -2.63
C LEU A 205 10.90 2.87 -3.17
N ILE A 206 9.64 2.72 -3.58
CA ILE A 206 8.75 3.81 -3.96
C ILE A 206 7.69 3.90 -2.86
N THR A 207 7.50 5.09 -2.29
CA THR A 207 6.42 5.35 -1.35
C THR A 207 5.50 6.45 -1.86
N ALA A 208 4.22 6.40 -1.50
CA ALA A 208 3.25 7.42 -1.88
C ALA A 208 2.34 7.79 -0.70
N ARG A 209 2.00 9.07 -0.60
CA ARG A 209 1.29 9.64 0.55
C ARG A 209 -0.13 9.08 0.73
N GLY A 210 -0.90 8.99 -0.35
CA GLY A 210 -2.30 8.57 -0.26
C GLY A 210 -2.99 8.47 -1.63
N PRO A 211 -4.35 8.48 -1.64
CA PRO A 211 -5.15 8.25 -2.85
C PRO A 211 -4.81 9.20 -3.99
N GLU A 212 -4.65 10.48 -3.69
CA GLU A 212 -4.33 11.54 -4.65
C GLU A 212 -3.00 11.31 -5.38
N SER A 213 -2.12 10.51 -4.80
CA SER A 213 -0.80 10.17 -5.36
C SER A 213 -0.80 8.87 -6.18
N SER A 214 -1.90 8.10 -6.16
CA SER A 214 -1.95 6.73 -6.71
C SER A 214 -1.62 6.66 -8.21
N THR A 215 -2.10 7.61 -9.00
CA THR A 215 -1.79 7.66 -10.44
C THR A 215 -0.30 7.97 -10.69
N ALA A 216 0.27 8.92 -9.95
CA ALA A 216 1.68 9.25 -10.06
C ALA A 216 2.57 8.09 -9.59
N ALA A 217 2.20 7.43 -8.49
CA ALA A 217 2.89 6.26 -7.96
C ALA A 217 2.90 5.08 -8.94
N ALA A 218 1.74 4.81 -9.58
CA ALA A 218 1.64 3.77 -10.61
C ALA A 218 2.52 4.06 -11.82
N ALA A 219 2.58 5.32 -12.27
CA ALA A 219 3.46 5.73 -13.37
C ALA A 219 4.94 5.60 -12.99
N THR A 220 5.31 6.04 -11.77
CA THR A 220 6.68 5.91 -11.25
C THR A 220 7.12 4.44 -11.17
N LEU A 221 6.23 3.56 -10.69
CA LEU A 221 6.51 2.12 -10.66
C LEU A 221 6.69 1.55 -12.07
N LEU A 222 5.81 1.91 -13.01
CA LEU A 222 5.90 1.44 -14.39
C LEU A 222 7.19 1.88 -15.09
N ASP A 223 7.66 3.10 -14.80
CA ASP A 223 8.93 3.62 -15.33
C ASP A 223 10.16 2.89 -14.74
N ALA A 224 10.01 2.25 -13.57
CA ALA A 224 11.08 1.49 -12.92
C ALA A 224 11.14 0.02 -13.37
N LEU A 225 10.10 -0.51 -14.03
CA LEU A 225 10.00 -1.87 -14.54
C LEU A 225 10.48 -2.00 -16.00
#